data_274a7e6c5bf7eaf893a1491918a55b94
#
_entry.id   274a7e6c5bf7eaf893a1491918a55b94
#
_cell.length_a   1.000
_cell.length_b   1.000
_cell.length_c   1.000
_cell.angle_alpha   90.00
_cell.angle_beta   90.00
_cell.angle_gamma   90.00
#
_symmetry.space_group_name_H-M   'P 1'
#
loop_
_entity.id
_entity.type
_entity.pdbx_description
1 polymer ?
#
loop_
_entity_poly.entity_id
_entity_poly.type
_entity_poly.pdbx_seq_one_letter_code
_entity_poly.pdbx_strand_id
1 'polypeptide(L)'
;MESFELTLTHYSGDGESVVVPEGVTAIAHRAFANNAAVRDVALPEGVVEVASQAFASCVHLQRVSLPESLEMIGAAAFRGCRDLREMRLPQRLTALPEQVFLRCFHLGEIALPEGLEVIENEAFRKCGELRSIDLPSTVNWIGERCFKDCTSLEEITLPAGVRSLESQVFAGCVSLRTVHSACALDYIAPDAFDGCPAIEVVPCAE
;
A
#
# COMPACT_ATOMS: atom_id res chain seq x y z
N MET A 1 -31.01 19.49 0.27
CA MET A 1 -30.59 18.91 1.56
C MET A 1 -29.07 19.07 1.59
N GLU A 2 -28.57 19.94 2.44
CA GLU A 2 -27.12 20.04 2.67
C GLU A 2 -26.69 18.73 3.35
N SER A 3 -25.90 17.93 2.67
CA SER A 3 -25.25 16.78 3.29
C SER A 3 -24.15 17.34 4.21
N PHE A 4 -24.33 17.20 5.50
CA PHE A 4 -23.27 17.52 6.47
C PHE A 4 -22.18 16.47 6.28
N GLU A 5 -21.02 16.90 5.80
CA GLU A 5 -19.82 16.05 5.77
C GLU A 5 -19.33 15.85 7.20
N LEU A 6 -19.54 14.65 7.75
CA LEU A 6 -19.06 14.30 9.07
C LEU A 6 -17.67 13.70 8.99
N THR A 7 -16.69 14.38 9.56
CA THR A 7 -15.30 13.91 9.63
C THR A 7 -15.00 13.30 10.99
N LEU A 8 -14.49 12.07 11.03
CA LEU A 8 -13.92 11.49 12.24
C LEU A 8 -12.55 12.10 12.50
N THR A 9 -12.47 13.05 13.45
CA THR A 9 -11.25 13.81 13.71
C THR A 9 -10.28 13.11 14.65
N HIS A 10 -10.78 12.32 15.61
CA HIS A 10 -9.95 11.61 16.57
C HIS A 10 -10.71 10.44 17.19
N TYR A 11 -10.02 9.30 17.33
CA TYR A 11 -10.51 8.13 18.06
C TYR A 11 -9.54 7.82 19.22
N SER A 12 -10.04 7.94 20.45
CA SER A 12 -9.28 7.67 21.68
C SER A 12 -9.81 6.46 22.45
N GLY A 13 -10.72 5.68 21.84
CA GLY A 13 -11.24 4.47 22.46
C GLY A 13 -10.19 3.36 22.57
N ASP A 14 -10.42 2.43 23.48
CA ASP A 14 -9.62 1.25 23.77
C ASP A 14 -10.23 -0.06 23.21
N GLY A 15 -11.28 0.07 22.42
CA GLY A 15 -11.93 -1.07 21.76
C GLY A 15 -11.04 -1.72 20.71
N GLU A 16 -10.96 -3.05 20.75
CA GLU A 16 -10.20 -3.82 19.73
C GLU A 16 -10.89 -3.79 18.37
N SER A 17 -12.21 -3.81 18.32
CA SER A 17 -13.02 -3.71 17.10
C SER A 17 -13.81 -2.42 17.09
N VAL A 18 -13.65 -1.66 16.01
CA VAL A 18 -14.28 -0.35 15.83
C VAL A 18 -15.10 -0.34 14.57
N VAL A 19 -16.38 -0.04 14.70
CA VAL A 19 -17.26 0.29 13.59
C VAL A 19 -17.44 1.80 13.57
N VAL A 20 -16.95 2.46 12.53
CA VAL A 20 -17.13 3.91 12.36
C VAL A 20 -18.59 4.17 12.03
N PRO A 21 -19.25 5.14 12.70
CA PRO A 21 -20.68 5.40 12.51
C PRO A 21 -21.05 5.79 11.08
N GLU A 22 -22.24 5.40 10.67
CA GLU A 22 -22.85 5.85 9.40
C GLU A 22 -22.91 7.39 9.33
N GLY A 23 -22.73 7.91 8.09
CA GLY A 23 -22.72 9.35 7.84
C GLY A 23 -21.36 9.99 7.95
N VAL A 24 -20.33 9.25 8.44
CA VAL A 24 -18.93 9.72 8.34
C VAL A 24 -18.49 9.64 6.89
N THR A 25 -17.96 10.75 6.36
CA THR A 25 -17.48 10.86 4.97
C THR A 25 -15.98 10.92 4.86
N ALA A 26 -15.28 11.26 5.95
CA ALA A 26 -13.81 11.32 5.97
C ALA A 26 -13.21 10.88 7.30
N ILE A 27 -12.05 10.23 7.23
CA ILE A 27 -11.19 9.94 8.38
C ILE A 27 -10.04 10.94 8.37
N ALA A 28 -9.98 11.79 9.39
CA ALA A 28 -9.05 12.90 9.45
C ALA A 28 -7.59 12.48 9.58
N HIS A 29 -6.70 13.44 9.35
CA HIS A 29 -5.27 13.30 9.62
C HIS A 29 -5.03 12.79 11.04
N ARG A 30 -4.33 11.65 11.16
CA ARG A 30 -3.96 10.98 12.41
C ARG A 30 -5.14 10.60 13.33
N ALA A 31 -6.35 10.42 12.79
CA ALA A 31 -7.55 10.14 13.59
C ALA A 31 -7.39 8.93 14.53
N PHE A 32 -6.72 7.86 14.09
CA PHE A 32 -6.40 6.67 14.90
C PHE A 32 -4.91 6.54 15.24
N ALA A 33 -4.07 7.50 14.85
CA ALA A 33 -2.63 7.34 14.94
C ALA A 33 -2.15 6.96 16.35
N ASN A 34 -1.22 5.98 16.41
CA ASN A 34 -0.65 5.41 17.63
C ASN A 34 -1.67 4.69 18.55
N ASN A 35 -2.87 4.39 18.08
CA ASN A 35 -3.79 3.56 18.85
C ASN A 35 -3.30 2.10 18.85
N ALA A 36 -2.84 1.62 20.00
CA ALA A 36 -2.32 0.27 20.15
C ALA A 36 -3.42 -0.73 20.58
N ALA A 37 -4.64 -0.29 20.84
CA ALA A 37 -5.72 -1.19 21.21
C ALA A 37 -6.44 -1.76 19.99
N VAL A 38 -6.61 -0.94 18.94
CA VAL A 38 -7.42 -1.30 17.77
C VAL A 38 -6.78 -2.42 16.94
N ARG A 39 -7.61 -3.44 16.59
CA ARG A 39 -7.26 -4.58 15.75
C ARG A 39 -8.06 -4.62 14.45
N ASP A 40 -9.32 -4.30 14.52
CA ASP A 40 -10.23 -4.34 13.40
C ASP A 40 -10.98 -3.01 13.29
N VAL A 41 -11.03 -2.43 12.08
CA VAL A 41 -11.79 -1.21 11.81
C VAL A 41 -12.68 -1.44 10.59
N ALA A 42 -13.96 -1.11 10.73
CA ALA A 42 -14.88 -1.07 9.61
C ALA A 42 -15.30 0.37 9.32
N LEU A 43 -15.02 0.83 8.10
CA LEU A 43 -15.47 2.13 7.61
C LEU A 43 -16.79 1.94 6.86
N PRO A 44 -17.81 2.81 7.10
CA PRO A 44 -19.11 2.69 6.43
C PRO A 44 -19.03 3.17 4.98
N GLU A 45 -20.01 2.77 4.17
CA GLU A 45 -20.22 3.38 2.86
C GLU A 45 -20.49 4.88 3.02
N GLY A 46 -19.97 5.66 2.05
CA GLY A 46 -19.98 7.12 2.11
C GLY A 46 -18.68 7.75 2.57
N VAL A 47 -17.76 6.97 3.18
CA VAL A 47 -16.38 7.46 3.40
C VAL A 47 -15.68 7.55 2.06
N VAL A 48 -15.26 8.76 1.68
CA VAL A 48 -14.55 9.05 0.42
C VAL A 48 -13.06 9.33 0.63
N GLU A 49 -12.64 9.64 1.85
CA GLU A 49 -11.26 9.99 2.18
C GLU A 49 -10.78 9.33 3.48
N VAL A 50 -9.60 8.75 3.41
CA VAL A 50 -8.74 8.42 4.56
C VAL A 50 -7.51 9.32 4.47
N ALA A 51 -7.45 10.35 5.30
CA ALA A 51 -6.40 11.37 5.22
C ALA A 51 -5.02 10.81 5.65
N SER A 52 -3.96 11.61 5.41
CA SER A 52 -2.59 11.23 5.71
C SER A 52 -2.41 10.79 7.17
N GLN A 53 -1.63 9.72 7.38
CA GLN A 53 -1.31 9.14 8.68
C GLN A 53 -2.53 8.72 9.53
N ALA A 54 -3.73 8.58 8.96
CA ALA A 54 -4.96 8.30 9.71
C ALA A 54 -4.83 7.12 10.68
N PHE A 55 -4.17 6.04 10.27
CA PHE A 55 -3.90 4.84 11.08
C PHE A 55 -2.40 4.64 11.39
N ALA A 56 -1.58 5.69 11.22
CA ALA A 56 -0.13 5.54 11.40
C ALA A 56 0.22 4.99 12.78
N SER A 57 1.06 3.94 12.82
CA SER A 57 1.51 3.26 14.05
C SER A 57 0.39 2.64 14.90
N CYS A 58 -0.74 2.26 14.31
CA CYS A 58 -1.68 1.32 14.90
C CYS A 58 -1.05 -0.07 14.84
N VAL A 59 -0.14 -0.36 15.77
CA VAL A 59 0.79 -1.51 15.65
C VAL A 59 0.09 -2.87 15.66
N HIS A 60 -1.08 -2.97 16.29
CA HIS A 60 -1.88 -4.19 16.38
C HIS A 60 -3.06 -4.24 15.43
N LEU A 61 -3.22 -3.24 14.55
CA LEU A 61 -4.25 -3.25 13.52
C LEU A 61 -4.03 -4.41 12.54
N GLN A 62 -5.00 -5.32 12.47
CA GLN A 62 -4.95 -6.54 11.67
C GLN A 62 -5.76 -6.44 10.40
N ARG A 63 -6.92 -5.77 10.47
CA ARG A 63 -7.85 -5.62 9.34
C ARG A 63 -8.48 -4.24 9.31
N VAL A 64 -8.66 -3.74 8.10
CA VAL A 64 -9.47 -2.55 7.84
C VAL A 64 -10.38 -2.86 6.67
N SER A 65 -11.69 -2.76 6.91
CA SER A 65 -12.67 -2.83 5.82
C SER A 65 -12.87 -1.43 5.24
N LEU A 66 -12.40 -1.24 4.03
CA LEU A 66 -12.55 0.00 3.27
C LEU A 66 -13.81 -0.08 2.38
N PRO A 67 -14.64 0.96 2.32
CA PRO A 67 -15.84 0.98 1.48
C PRO A 67 -15.50 1.22 0.00
N GLU A 68 -16.36 0.78 -0.90
CA GLU A 68 -16.18 1.02 -2.34
C GLU A 68 -16.39 2.51 -2.74
N SER A 69 -16.94 3.32 -1.83
CA SER A 69 -17.03 4.78 -1.99
C SER A 69 -15.69 5.50 -1.83
N LEU A 70 -14.65 4.85 -1.27
CA LEU A 70 -13.38 5.50 -1.00
C LEU A 70 -12.64 5.86 -2.29
N GLU A 71 -12.27 7.13 -2.41
CA GLU A 71 -11.60 7.71 -3.58
C GLU A 71 -10.15 8.14 -3.28
N MET A 72 -9.82 8.37 -2.01
CA MET A 72 -8.50 8.87 -1.64
C MET A 72 -7.98 8.26 -0.33
N ILE A 73 -6.70 7.85 -0.38
CA ILE A 73 -5.90 7.50 0.78
C ILE A 73 -4.71 8.45 0.83
N GLY A 74 -4.45 9.06 1.97
CA GLY A 74 -3.35 10.00 2.15
C GLY A 74 -2.01 9.32 2.47
N ALA A 75 -0.92 10.08 2.30
CA ALA A 75 0.44 9.60 2.56
C ALA A 75 0.59 8.99 3.97
N ALA A 76 1.31 7.87 4.06
CA ALA A 76 1.58 7.16 5.31
C ALA A 76 0.32 6.74 6.10
N ALA A 77 -0.85 6.61 5.45
CA ALA A 77 -2.12 6.34 6.14
C ALA A 77 -2.06 5.10 7.03
N PHE A 78 -1.41 4.02 6.59
CA PHE A 78 -1.23 2.77 7.35
C PHE A 78 0.22 2.51 7.75
N ARG A 79 1.08 3.54 7.70
CA ARG A 79 2.49 3.39 8.07
C ARG A 79 2.65 2.78 9.47
N GLY A 80 3.40 1.69 9.58
CA GLY A 80 3.72 1.05 10.84
C GLY A 80 2.57 0.25 11.46
N CYS A 81 1.53 -0.09 10.71
CA CYS A 81 0.53 -1.08 11.06
C CYS A 81 1.16 -2.47 10.95
N ARG A 82 1.93 -2.87 11.98
CA ARG A 82 2.84 -4.03 11.91
C ARG A 82 2.10 -5.34 11.71
N ASP A 83 0.94 -5.48 12.36
CA ASP A 83 0.14 -6.71 12.38
C ASP A 83 -0.90 -6.76 11.25
N LEU A 84 -0.93 -5.74 10.36
CA LEU A 84 -1.81 -5.74 9.18
C LEU A 84 -1.38 -6.86 8.23
N ARG A 85 -2.30 -7.80 7.94
CA ARG A 85 -2.00 -9.03 7.20
C ARG A 85 -2.47 -8.99 5.76
N GLU A 86 -3.64 -8.45 5.56
CA GLU A 86 -4.30 -8.39 4.27
C GLU A 86 -4.94 -7.02 4.06
N MET A 87 -5.04 -6.59 2.81
CA MET A 87 -5.71 -5.37 2.43
C MET A 87 -6.40 -5.53 1.07
N ARG A 88 -7.69 -5.21 1.03
CA ARG A 88 -8.40 -5.03 -0.22
C ARG A 88 -8.65 -3.55 -0.45
N LEU A 89 -8.11 -3.04 -1.54
CA LEU A 89 -8.27 -1.64 -1.92
C LEU A 89 -9.49 -1.48 -2.83
N PRO A 90 -10.33 -0.44 -2.60
CA PRO A 90 -11.50 -0.17 -3.42
C PRO A 90 -11.13 0.29 -4.83
N GLN A 91 -12.06 0.06 -5.79
CA GLN A 91 -11.78 0.19 -7.22
C GLN A 91 -11.63 1.63 -7.73
N ARG A 92 -11.95 2.65 -6.91
CA ARG A 92 -11.84 4.06 -7.29
C ARG A 92 -10.45 4.66 -7.10
N LEU A 93 -9.54 3.94 -6.44
CA LEU A 93 -8.19 4.44 -6.20
C LEU A 93 -7.34 4.32 -7.47
N THR A 94 -6.73 5.42 -7.88
CA THR A 94 -5.82 5.48 -9.03
C THR A 94 -4.35 5.62 -8.64
N ALA A 95 -4.06 5.93 -7.37
CA ALA A 95 -2.71 6.05 -6.87
C ALA A 95 -2.57 5.48 -5.45
N LEU A 96 -1.43 4.86 -5.16
CA LEU A 96 -0.99 4.55 -3.80
C LEU A 96 0.02 5.62 -3.37
N PRO A 97 -0.29 6.41 -2.34
CA PRO A 97 0.56 7.53 -1.94
C PRO A 97 1.82 7.07 -1.21
N GLU A 98 2.75 8.02 -1.07
CA GLU A 98 4.02 7.82 -0.41
C GLU A 98 3.85 7.16 0.98
N GLN A 99 4.66 6.12 1.23
CA GLN A 99 4.76 5.43 2.52
C GLN A 99 3.44 4.81 3.03
N VAL A 100 2.44 4.61 2.19
CA VAL A 100 1.09 4.19 2.63
C VAL A 100 1.12 2.93 3.50
N PHE A 101 1.93 1.91 3.15
CA PHE A 101 2.13 0.67 3.92
C PHE A 101 3.56 0.51 4.45
N LEU A 102 4.32 1.60 4.57
CA LEU A 102 5.68 1.54 5.11
C LEU A 102 5.71 0.84 6.46
N ARG A 103 6.51 -0.23 6.61
CA ARG A 103 6.64 -1.06 7.83
C ARG A 103 5.37 -1.81 8.24
N CYS A 104 4.51 -2.17 7.31
CA CYS A 104 3.48 -3.18 7.51
C CYS A 104 4.13 -4.56 7.37
N PHE A 105 4.86 -4.99 8.42
CA PHE A 105 5.78 -6.15 8.35
C PHE A 105 5.09 -7.45 7.98
N HIS A 106 3.84 -7.64 8.43
CA HIS A 106 3.05 -8.86 8.23
C HIS A 106 2.07 -8.76 7.06
N LEU A 107 2.11 -7.67 6.27
CA LEU A 107 1.28 -7.56 5.07
C LEU A 107 1.76 -8.57 4.02
N GLY A 108 1.00 -9.67 3.91
CA GLY A 108 1.30 -10.77 3.00
C GLY A 108 0.44 -10.77 1.75
N GLU A 109 -0.77 -10.23 1.84
CA GLU A 109 -1.73 -10.20 0.74
C GLU A 109 -2.31 -8.80 0.53
N ILE A 110 -2.32 -8.35 -0.71
CA ILE A 110 -2.97 -7.10 -1.07
C ILE A 110 -3.64 -7.23 -2.44
N ALA A 111 -4.93 -6.84 -2.51
CA ALA A 111 -5.65 -6.73 -3.76
C ALA A 111 -5.65 -5.27 -4.21
N LEU A 112 -5.00 -5.00 -5.33
CA LEU A 112 -4.92 -3.68 -5.96
C LEU A 112 -6.12 -3.44 -6.89
N PRO A 113 -6.61 -2.19 -7.02
CA PRO A 113 -7.66 -1.85 -7.96
C PRO A 113 -7.16 -1.86 -9.41
N GLU A 114 -8.00 -2.32 -10.34
CA GLU A 114 -7.65 -2.43 -11.76
C GLU A 114 -7.33 -1.09 -12.44
N GLY A 115 -7.81 0.03 -11.88
CA GLY A 115 -7.53 1.39 -12.35
C GLY A 115 -6.29 2.05 -11.75
N LEU A 116 -5.49 1.31 -10.96
CA LEU A 116 -4.30 1.88 -10.33
C LEU A 116 -3.24 2.23 -11.36
N GLU A 117 -2.75 3.46 -11.36
CA GLU A 117 -1.77 3.98 -12.30
C GLU A 117 -0.40 4.22 -11.67
N VAL A 118 -0.38 4.66 -10.40
CA VAL A 118 0.83 5.13 -9.72
C VAL A 118 0.99 4.46 -8.36
N ILE A 119 2.20 3.99 -8.07
CA ILE A 119 2.61 3.54 -6.75
C ILE A 119 3.79 4.40 -6.31
N GLU A 120 3.54 5.29 -5.34
CA GLU A 120 4.51 6.29 -4.92
C GLU A 120 5.67 5.74 -4.07
N ASN A 121 6.61 6.62 -3.73
CA ASN A 121 7.84 6.28 -3.02
C ASN A 121 7.56 5.52 -1.71
N GLU A 122 8.35 4.49 -1.45
CA GLU A 122 8.30 3.72 -0.20
C GLU A 122 6.93 3.09 0.13
N ALA A 123 5.99 2.98 -0.83
CA ALA A 123 4.62 2.55 -0.56
C ALA A 123 4.55 1.20 0.16
N PHE A 124 5.38 0.21 -0.22
CA PHE A 124 5.48 -1.12 0.38
C PHE A 124 6.80 -1.38 1.10
N ARG A 125 7.60 -0.33 1.35
CA ARG A 125 8.89 -0.53 1.99
C ARG A 125 8.75 -1.25 3.34
N LYS A 126 9.50 -2.35 3.50
CA LYS A 126 9.48 -3.23 4.69
C LYS A 126 8.17 -3.99 4.91
N CYS A 127 7.43 -4.30 3.84
CA CYS A 127 6.38 -5.31 3.87
C CYS A 127 7.06 -6.70 3.80
N GLY A 128 7.55 -7.17 4.93
CA GLY A 128 8.46 -8.33 5.00
C GLY A 128 7.83 -9.65 4.58
N GLU A 129 6.53 -9.83 4.76
CA GLU A 129 5.79 -11.05 4.41
C GLU A 129 5.14 -11.01 3.02
N LEU A 130 5.26 -9.89 2.28
CA LEU A 130 4.74 -9.78 0.91
C LEU A 130 5.53 -10.70 -0.03
N ARG A 131 4.91 -11.81 -0.46
CA ARG A 131 5.55 -12.81 -1.32
C ARG A 131 5.39 -12.54 -2.80
N SER A 132 4.25 -12.05 -3.17
CA SER A 132 3.90 -11.65 -4.54
C SER A 132 2.95 -10.47 -4.51
N ILE A 133 2.86 -9.78 -5.61
CA ILE A 133 1.90 -8.69 -5.80
C ILE A 133 1.51 -8.65 -7.27
N ASP A 134 0.20 -8.69 -7.52
CA ASP A 134 -0.36 -8.58 -8.87
C ASP A 134 -0.53 -7.10 -9.20
N LEU A 135 0.34 -6.58 -10.03
CA LEU A 135 0.27 -5.19 -10.50
C LEU A 135 -0.72 -5.09 -11.67
N PRO A 136 -1.75 -4.26 -11.59
CA PRO A 136 -2.66 -3.98 -12.70
C PRO A 136 -1.93 -3.47 -13.93
N SER A 137 -2.45 -3.81 -15.13
CA SER A 137 -1.85 -3.40 -16.41
C SER A 137 -1.80 -1.89 -16.62
N THR A 138 -2.59 -1.14 -15.86
CA THR A 138 -2.64 0.33 -15.86
C THR A 138 -1.48 0.99 -15.14
N VAL A 139 -0.77 0.25 -14.26
CA VAL A 139 0.38 0.82 -13.52
C VAL A 139 1.48 1.20 -14.50
N ASN A 140 1.89 2.46 -14.44
CA ASN A 140 2.89 3.05 -15.31
C ASN A 140 4.07 3.69 -14.56
N TRP A 141 3.97 3.82 -13.24
CA TRP A 141 5.06 4.33 -12.41
C TRP A 141 5.13 3.66 -11.04
N ILE A 142 6.35 3.30 -10.62
CA ILE A 142 6.69 2.73 -9.32
C ILE A 142 7.84 3.56 -8.74
N GLY A 143 7.60 4.20 -7.61
CA GLY A 143 8.51 5.16 -7.00
C GLY A 143 9.74 4.54 -6.35
N GLU A 144 10.67 5.43 -5.94
CA GLU A 144 11.89 5.04 -5.25
C GLU A 144 11.59 4.22 -3.98
N ARG A 145 12.42 3.20 -3.73
CA ARG A 145 12.33 2.35 -2.52
C ARG A 145 10.98 1.70 -2.31
N CYS A 146 10.13 1.62 -3.35
CA CYS A 146 8.75 1.15 -3.22
C CYS A 146 8.68 -0.22 -2.54
N PHE A 147 9.49 -1.19 -2.97
CA PHE A 147 9.56 -2.54 -2.41
C PHE A 147 10.84 -2.79 -1.59
N LYS A 148 11.55 -1.73 -1.20
CA LYS A 148 12.79 -1.89 -0.41
C LYS A 148 12.53 -2.70 0.87
N ASP A 149 13.39 -3.70 1.12
CA ASP A 149 13.31 -4.59 2.27
C ASP A 149 12.01 -5.46 2.30
N CYS A 150 11.37 -5.73 1.15
CA CYS A 150 10.33 -6.76 1.02
C CYS A 150 11.01 -8.13 0.96
N THR A 151 11.38 -8.66 2.13
CA THR A 151 12.30 -9.79 2.23
C THR A 151 11.76 -11.11 1.73
N SER A 152 10.42 -11.27 1.68
CA SER A 152 9.76 -12.48 1.18
C SER A 152 9.33 -12.39 -0.29
N LEU A 153 9.50 -11.24 -0.97
CA LEU A 153 9.12 -11.09 -2.37
C LEU A 153 10.00 -11.99 -3.24
N GLU A 154 9.38 -12.94 -3.94
CA GLU A 154 10.09 -13.97 -4.73
C GLU A 154 10.17 -13.60 -6.22
N GLU A 155 9.10 -13.07 -6.75
CA GLU A 155 8.99 -12.64 -8.14
C GLU A 155 8.04 -11.45 -8.27
N ILE A 156 8.16 -10.71 -9.35
CA ILE A 156 7.24 -9.62 -9.68
C ILE A 156 7.13 -9.48 -11.20
N THR A 157 5.90 -9.22 -11.67
CA THR A 157 5.63 -8.90 -13.07
C THR A 157 5.34 -7.41 -13.20
N LEU A 158 6.17 -6.72 -13.98
CA LEU A 158 6.03 -5.30 -14.27
C LEU A 158 5.13 -5.10 -15.49
N PRO A 159 4.06 -4.30 -15.39
CA PRO A 159 3.22 -3.96 -16.54
C PRO A 159 4.00 -3.19 -17.62
N ALA A 160 3.48 -3.18 -18.85
CA ALA A 160 4.13 -2.52 -19.98
C ALA A 160 4.31 -0.99 -19.83
N GLY A 161 3.51 -0.37 -18.94
CA GLY A 161 3.64 1.05 -18.59
C GLY A 161 4.88 1.37 -17.77
N VAL A 162 5.40 0.41 -16.99
CA VAL A 162 6.58 0.60 -16.13
C VAL A 162 7.84 0.45 -16.99
N ARG A 163 8.48 1.58 -17.31
CA ARG A 163 9.66 1.64 -18.15
C ARG A 163 10.96 1.92 -17.44
N SER A 164 10.90 2.27 -16.16
CA SER A 164 12.07 2.54 -15.33
C SER A 164 11.99 1.82 -14.00
N LEU A 165 13.14 1.43 -13.48
CA LEU A 165 13.32 0.98 -12.11
C LEU A 165 14.10 2.05 -11.35
N GLU A 166 13.40 2.69 -10.42
CA GLU A 166 13.92 3.82 -9.65
C GLU A 166 14.91 3.37 -8.57
N SER A 167 15.60 4.37 -7.96
CA SER A 167 16.62 4.13 -6.93
C SER A 167 16.08 3.21 -5.82
N GLN A 168 16.81 2.14 -5.55
CA GLN A 168 16.55 1.18 -4.48
C GLN A 168 15.15 0.54 -4.49
N VAL A 169 14.49 0.52 -5.64
CA VAL A 169 13.08 0.03 -5.73
C VAL A 169 12.92 -1.36 -5.13
N PHE A 170 13.88 -2.27 -5.32
CA PHE A 170 13.91 -3.63 -4.76
C PHE A 170 15.09 -3.88 -3.79
N ALA A 171 15.81 -2.84 -3.38
CA ALA A 171 16.97 -3.04 -2.51
C ALA A 171 16.60 -3.83 -1.24
N GLY A 172 17.39 -4.86 -0.91
CA GLY A 172 17.15 -5.72 0.25
C GLY A 172 16.04 -6.77 0.09
N CYS A 173 15.52 -6.98 -1.14
CA CYS A 173 14.60 -8.08 -1.46
C CYS A 173 15.38 -9.39 -1.58
N VAL A 174 15.77 -9.97 -0.44
CA VAL A 174 16.70 -11.13 -0.38
C VAL A 174 16.12 -12.43 -0.95
N SER A 175 14.82 -12.53 -1.13
CA SER A 175 14.16 -13.69 -1.76
C SER A 175 13.89 -13.50 -3.25
N LEU A 176 13.99 -12.26 -3.77
CA LEU A 176 13.68 -11.94 -5.17
C LEU A 176 14.65 -12.66 -6.11
N ARG A 177 14.12 -13.34 -7.12
CA ARG A 177 14.88 -14.09 -8.12
C ARG A 177 14.63 -13.57 -9.52
N THR A 178 13.37 -13.28 -9.82
CA THR A 178 12.94 -12.95 -11.17
C THR A 178 12.09 -11.69 -11.17
N VAL A 179 12.39 -10.81 -12.11
CA VAL A 179 11.57 -9.67 -12.47
C VAL A 179 11.12 -9.86 -13.90
N HIS A 180 9.84 -10.15 -14.10
CA HIS A 180 9.24 -10.21 -15.42
C HIS A 180 8.87 -8.80 -15.87
N SER A 181 9.25 -8.42 -17.10
CA SER A 181 8.88 -7.10 -17.63
C SER A 181 8.12 -7.26 -18.94
N ALA A 182 6.91 -6.71 -18.98
CA ALA A 182 6.08 -6.77 -20.20
C ALA A 182 6.63 -5.93 -21.36
N CYS A 183 7.67 -5.13 -21.13
CA CYS A 183 8.37 -4.37 -22.18
C CYS A 183 9.86 -4.20 -21.82
N ALA A 184 10.65 -3.72 -22.78
CA ALA A 184 12.04 -3.33 -22.50
C ALA A 184 12.05 -2.14 -21.52
N LEU A 185 12.88 -2.23 -20.48
CA LEU A 185 13.12 -1.14 -19.56
C LEU A 185 14.07 -0.11 -20.19
N ASP A 186 13.69 1.16 -20.15
CA ASP A 186 14.50 2.26 -20.66
C ASP A 186 15.60 2.66 -19.66
N TYR A 187 15.36 2.44 -18.36
CA TYR A 187 16.30 2.78 -17.30
C TYR A 187 16.18 1.81 -16.12
N ILE A 188 17.33 1.46 -15.55
CA ILE A 188 17.44 0.73 -14.28
C ILE A 188 18.48 1.48 -13.43
N ALA A 189 18.04 1.97 -12.27
CA ALA A 189 18.94 2.65 -11.33
C ALA A 189 20.05 1.69 -10.88
N PRO A 190 21.32 2.16 -10.75
CA PRO A 190 22.44 1.30 -10.39
C PRO A 190 22.26 0.55 -9.06
N ASP A 191 21.48 1.10 -8.14
CA ASP A 191 21.20 0.58 -6.80
C ASP A 191 19.80 -0.05 -6.67
N ALA A 192 19.09 -0.24 -7.80
CA ALA A 192 17.71 -0.77 -7.81
C ALA A 192 17.60 -2.12 -7.08
N PHE A 193 18.64 -2.96 -7.16
CA PHE A 193 18.70 -4.31 -6.61
C PHE A 193 19.78 -4.49 -5.51
N ASP A 194 20.23 -3.43 -4.88
CA ASP A 194 21.23 -3.51 -3.83
C ASP A 194 20.84 -4.49 -2.72
N GLY A 195 21.72 -5.44 -2.41
CA GLY A 195 21.47 -6.46 -1.38
C GLY A 195 20.51 -7.58 -1.81
N CYS A 196 20.08 -7.61 -3.07
CA CYS A 196 19.38 -8.75 -3.65
C CYS A 196 20.36 -9.84 -4.07
N PRO A 197 19.91 -11.10 -4.27
CA PRO A 197 20.70 -12.12 -4.96
C PRO A 197 20.88 -11.74 -6.45
N ALA A 198 21.50 -12.62 -7.22
CA ALA A 198 21.52 -12.46 -8.68
C ALA A 198 20.08 -12.46 -9.22
N ILE A 199 19.67 -11.36 -9.83
CA ILE A 199 18.32 -11.17 -10.39
C ILE A 199 18.35 -11.46 -11.89
N GLU A 200 17.35 -12.22 -12.32
CA GLU A 200 17.03 -12.40 -13.73
C GLU A 200 15.89 -11.42 -14.11
N VAL A 201 16.18 -10.52 -15.05
CA VAL A 201 15.14 -9.66 -15.66
C VAL A 201 14.74 -10.31 -16.98
N VAL A 202 13.53 -10.86 -17.00
CA VAL A 202 13.02 -11.65 -18.13
C VAL A 202 11.95 -10.84 -18.85
N PRO A 203 12.08 -10.62 -20.19
CA PRO A 203 10.96 -10.07 -20.93
C PRO A 203 9.79 -11.06 -20.91
N CYS A 204 8.57 -10.57 -20.68
CA CYS A 204 7.39 -11.41 -20.86
C CYS A 204 7.33 -11.88 -22.32
N ALA A 205 7.14 -13.18 -22.53
CA ALA A 205 6.90 -13.71 -23.87
C ALA A 205 5.64 -13.07 -24.47
N GLU A 206 5.71 -12.65 -25.74
CA GLU A 206 4.59 -12.09 -26.51
C GLU A 206 3.41 -13.06 -26.60
#